data_e2170f4fb755aad88350723bbec411b3
#
_entry.id   e2170f4fb755aad88350723bbec411b3
#
_cell.length_a   1.000
_cell.length_b   1.000
_cell.length_c   1.000
_cell.angle_alpha   90.00
_cell.angle_beta   90.00
_cell.angle_gamma   90.00
#
_symmetry.space_group_name_H-M   'P 1'
#
loop_
_entity.id
_entity.type
_entity.pdbx_description
1 polymer ?
#
loop_
_entity_poly.entity_id
_entity_poly.type
_entity_poly.pdbx_seq_one_letter_code
_entity_poly.pdbx_strand_id
1 'polypeptide(L)'
;MKYGRTYNFSAGPAMMPEEVLEEIAAEMMNYRGSGMCVMEMSHRSKVFMDIAAEAEADLRKLMGIPDNYKVLFVQGGGTVQFAMVAMNLLKGGVACYVETGAWSKKAIAEAKKYGEVKIVASSKDKNFTYIPDCSDLDIPENADYHSRGTANCQRLCGILPPYL
;
A
#
# COMPACT_ATOMS: atom_id res chain seq x y z
N MET A 1 -19.57 -21.15 -10.53
CA MET A 1 -19.97 -20.06 -9.60
C MET A 1 -21.47 -20.17 -9.34
N LYS A 2 -21.86 -20.19 -8.09
CA LYS A 2 -23.25 -20.40 -7.63
C LYS A 2 -24.20 -19.30 -8.13
N TYR A 3 -23.70 -18.08 -8.27
CA TYR A 3 -24.52 -16.90 -8.59
C TYR A 3 -24.38 -16.39 -10.04
N GLY A 4 -23.81 -17.16 -10.95
CA GLY A 4 -23.61 -16.74 -12.34
C GLY A 4 -22.76 -15.48 -12.51
N ARG A 5 -21.81 -15.25 -11.61
CA ARG A 5 -20.99 -14.02 -11.57
C ARG A 5 -19.99 -13.96 -12.71
N THR A 6 -19.63 -12.75 -13.10
CA THR A 6 -18.58 -12.50 -14.08
C THR A 6 -17.20 -12.51 -13.41
N TYR A 7 -16.21 -13.09 -14.06
CA TYR A 7 -14.81 -12.95 -13.66
C TYR A 7 -14.33 -11.52 -13.95
N ASN A 8 -14.30 -10.69 -12.91
CA ASN A 8 -13.85 -9.31 -12.99
C ASN A 8 -12.41 -9.19 -12.47
N PHE A 9 -11.51 -8.79 -13.35
CA PHE A 9 -10.09 -8.55 -13.05
C PHE A 9 -9.71 -7.09 -13.19
N SER A 10 -10.63 -6.17 -12.95
CA SER A 10 -10.35 -4.73 -12.96
C SER A 10 -9.33 -4.35 -11.90
N ALA A 11 -8.53 -3.33 -12.18
CA ALA A 11 -7.51 -2.84 -11.26
C ALA A 11 -8.17 -2.15 -10.05
N GLY A 12 -8.14 -2.81 -8.90
CA GLY A 12 -8.79 -2.40 -7.66
C GLY A 12 -10.13 -3.09 -7.45
N PRO A 13 -11.23 -2.73 -8.14
CA PRO A 13 -12.55 -3.34 -7.93
C PRO A 13 -12.64 -4.71 -8.61
N ALA A 14 -11.91 -5.69 -8.11
CA ALA A 14 -11.87 -7.05 -8.64
C ALA A 14 -12.92 -7.94 -7.98
N MET A 15 -13.11 -9.13 -8.55
CA MET A 15 -13.98 -10.17 -8.03
C MET A 15 -13.52 -10.62 -6.64
N MET A 16 -14.48 -10.73 -5.72
CA MET A 16 -14.26 -11.31 -4.39
C MET A 16 -14.74 -12.78 -4.36
N PRO A 17 -14.18 -13.63 -3.48
CA PRO A 17 -14.71 -14.99 -3.25
C PRO A 17 -16.19 -14.96 -2.85
N GLU A 18 -16.95 -15.96 -3.30
CA GLU A 18 -18.41 -16.03 -3.02
C GLU A 18 -18.66 -16.21 -1.53
N GLU A 19 -17.84 -17.00 -0.85
CA GLU A 19 -17.92 -17.27 0.59
C GLU A 19 -17.79 -15.98 1.41
N VAL A 20 -16.88 -15.10 1.02
CA VAL A 20 -16.68 -13.79 1.68
C VAL A 20 -17.91 -12.90 1.50
N LEU A 21 -18.50 -12.89 0.31
CA LEU A 21 -19.70 -12.10 0.04
C LEU A 21 -20.95 -12.67 0.75
N GLU A 22 -21.05 -13.99 0.89
CA GLU A 22 -22.11 -14.64 1.66
C GLU A 22 -22.01 -14.28 3.15
N GLU A 23 -20.81 -14.29 3.71
CA GLU A 23 -20.56 -13.86 5.10
C GLU A 23 -20.91 -12.39 5.31
N ILE A 24 -20.44 -11.50 4.44
CA ILE A 24 -20.80 -10.07 4.48
C ILE A 24 -22.33 -9.89 4.42
N ALA A 25 -23.00 -10.61 3.53
CA ALA A 25 -24.46 -10.50 3.39
C ALA A 25 -25.19 -10.99 4.63
N ALA A 26 -24.73 -12.06 5.27
CA ALA A 26 -25.31 -12.60 6.50
C ALA A 26 -25.16 -11.66 7.69
N GLU A 27 -24.06 -10.93 7.77
CA GLU A 27 -23.74 -10.01 8.87
C GLU A 27 -24.16 -8.55 8.58
N MET A 28 -24.65 -8.24 7.39
CA MET A 28 -24.91 -6.88 6.93
C MET A 28 -25.86 -6.09 7.84
N MET A 29 -26.89 -6.72 8.37
CA MET A 29 -27.89 -6.03 9.22
C MET A 29 -27.54 -6.08 10.71
N ASN A 30 -26.70 -7.04 11.11
CA ASN A 30 -26.42 -7.23 12.55
C ASN A 30 -25.12 -8.02 12.71
N TYR A 31 -23.99 -7.31 12.68
CA TYR A 31 -22.67 -7.93 12.82
C TYR A 31 -22.52 -8.60 14.18
N ARG A 32 -22.42 -9.93 14.19
CA ARG A 32 -22.19 -10.76 15.40
C ARG A 32 -23.07 -10.40 16.60
N GLY A 33 -24.32 -10.00 16.36
CA GLY A 33 -25.28 -9.65 17.42
C GLY A 33 -25.11 -8.25 18.03
N SER A 34 -24.28 -7.40 17.43
CA SER A 34 -24.06 -6.01 17.90
C SER A 34 -25.27 -5.08 17.71
N GLY A 35 -26.26 -5.50 16.93
CA GLY A 35 -27.41 -4.68 16.54
C GLY A 35 -27.10 -3.63 15.47
N MET A 36 -25.89 -3.64 14.89
CA MET A 36 -25.44 -2.66 13.90
C MET A 36 -24.70 -3.34 12.75
N CYS A 37 -24.78 -2.72 11.57
CA CYS A 37 -23.86 -2.97 10.47
C CYS A 37 -22.45 -2.42 10.80
N VAL A 38 -21.40 -3.05 10.30
CA VAL A 38 -20.03 -2.55 10.47
C VAL A 38 -19.86 -1.11 9.95
N MET A 39 -20.60 -0.73 8.88
CA MET A 39 -20.56 0.62 8.32
C MET A 39 -21.17 1.71 9.23
N GLU A 40 -21.98 1.30 10.20
CA GLU A 40 -22.63 2.22 11.18
C GLU A 40 -21.81 2.37 12.46
N MET A 41 -20.78 1.53 12.64
CA MET A 41 -19.99 1.53 13.88
C MET A 41 -19.02 2.69 13.95
N SER A 42 -18.89 3.27 15.13
CA SER A 42 -17.75 4.15 15.40
C SER A 42 -16.46 3.35 15.40
N HIS A 43 -15.42 3.88 14.74
CA HIS A 43 -14.08 3.28 14.76
C HIS A 43 -13.46 3.18 16.17
N ARG A 44 -14.06 3.86 17.17
CA ARG A 44 -13.67 3.82 18.58
C ARG A 44 -14.50 2.84 19.41
N SER A 45 -15.51 2.21 18.82
CA SER A 45 -16.28 1.18 19.53
C SER A 45 -15.42 -0.07 19.73
N LYS A 46 -15.68 -0.78 20.83
CA LYS A 46 -14.94 -2.02 21.12
C LYS A 46 -15.07 -3.04 19.98
N VAL A 47 -16.27 -3.20 19.44
CA VAL A 47 -16.54 -4.16 18.34
C VAL A 47 -15.70 -3.83 17.10
N PHE A 48 -15.62 -2.54 16.71
CA PHE A 48 -14.81 -2.13 15.56
C PHE A 48 -13.31 -2.29 15.84
N MET A 49 -12.87 -1.97 17.05
CA MET A 49 -11.47 -2.17 17.45
C MET A 49 -11.07 -3.65 17.41
N ASP A 50 -11.96 -4.55 17.81
CA ASP A 50 -11.74 -6.00 17.71
C ASP A 50 -11.61 -6.44 16.23
N ILE A 51 -12.47 -5.94 15.33
CA ILE A 51 -12.36 -6.17 13.87
C ILE A 51 -11.00 -5.69 13.32
N ALA A 52 -10.59 -4.50 13.69
CA ALA A 52 -9.31 -3.94 13.24
C ALA A 52 -8.12 -4.74 13.76
N ALA A 53 -8.17 -5.22 15.00
CA ALA A 53 -7.14 -6.05 15.59
C ALA A 53 -7.06 -7.45 14.93
N GLU A 54 -8.20 -8.08 14.64
CA GLU A 54 -8.26 -9.33 13.88
C GLU A 54 -7.66 -9.14 12.48
N ALA A 55 -8.04 -8.07 11.76
CA ALA A 55 -7.53 -7.77 10.43
C ALA A 55 -6.00 -7.54 10.43
N GLU A 56 -5.46 -6.85 11.43
CA GLU A 56 -4.01 -6.68 11.57
C GLU A 56 -3.31 -8.01 11.87
N ALA A 57 -3.86 -8.81 12.78
CA ALA A 57 -3.29 -10.11 13.14
C ALA A 57 -3.24 -11.07 11.93
N ASP A 58 -4.30 -11.13 11.16
CA ASP A 58 -4.38 -11.94 9.94
C ASP A 58 -3.40 -11.47 8.87
N LEU A 59 -3.31 -10.15 8.66
CA LEU A 59 -2.36 -9.58 7.71
C LEU A 59 -0.91 -9.89 8.12
N ARG A 60 -0.57 -9.76 9.40
CA ARG A 60 0.75 -10.12 9.94
C ARG A 60 1.07 -11.59 9.70
N LYS A 61 0.13 -12.48 9.99
CA LYS A 61 0.28 -13.92 9.80
C LYS A 61 0.46 -14.29 8.33
N LEU A 62 -0.39 -13.76 7.45
CA LEU A 62 -0.38 -14.08 6.02
C LEU A 62 0.87 -13.55 5.31
N MET A 63 1.36 -12.39 5.69
CA MET A 63 2.51 -11.75 5.07
C MET A 63 3.83 -11.99 5.80
N GLY A 64 3.82 -12.65 6.96
CA GLY A 64 5.00 -12.87 7.79
C GLY A 64 5.60 -11.56 8.32
N ILE A 65 4.76 -10.58 8.71
CA ILE A 65 5.22 -9.27 9.17
C ILE A 65 5.76 -9.37 10.59
N PRO A 66 7.06 -9.09 10.84
CA PRO A 66 7.65 -9.17 12.16
C PRO A 66 7.18 -7.99 13.05
N ASP A 67 7.31 -8.16 14.39
CA ASP A 67 6.78 -7.23 15.38
C ASP A 67 7.45 -5.86 15.38
N ASN A 68 8.65 -5.75 14.84
CA ASN A 68 9.36 -4.46 14.68
C ASN A 68 8.78 -3.57 13.57
N TYR A 69 7.81 -4.06 12.77
CA TYR A 69 7.07 -3.27 11.80
C TYR A 69 5.70 -2.84 12.36
N LYS A 70 5.27 -1.64 12.01
CA LYS A 70 3.91 -1.18 12.28
C LYS A 70 3.02 -1.42 11.06
N VAL A 71 1.80 -1.90 11.29
CA VAL A 71 0.75 -1.98 10.29
C VAL A 71 -0.17 -0.79 10.49
N LEU A 72 -0.42 -0.02 9.42
CA LEU A 72 -1.24 1.18 9.46
C LEU A 72 -2.33 1.08 8.39
N PHE A 73 -3.58 1.18 8.80
CA PHE A 73 -4.72 1.32 7.90
C PHE A 73 -4.99 2.80 7.68
N VAL A 74 -4.59 3.33 6.52
CA VAL A 74 -4.66 4.76 6.23
C VAL A 74 -5.58 5.04 5.06
N GLN A 75 -6.24 6.19 5.08
CA GLN A 75 -7.12 6.64 4.01
C GLN A 75 -6.34 7.24 2.83
N GLY A 76 -7.05 7.56 1.74
CA GLY A 76 -6.51 8.32 0.61
C GLY A 76 -6.03 7.48 -0.57
N GLY A 77 -6.08 6.16 -0.45
CA GLY A 77 -5.61 5.23 -1.48
C GLY A 77 -4.13 5.42 -1.82
N GLY A 78 -3.61 4.70 -2.82
CA GLY A 78 -2.20 4.75 -3.20
C GLY A 78 -1.72 6.13 -3.66
N THR A 79 -2.59 6.94 -4.26
CA THR A 79 -2.21 8.26 -4.78
C THR A 79 -1.85 9.23 -3.66
N VAL A 80 -2.65 9.29 -2.59
CA VAL A 80 -2.34 10.16 -1.44
C VAL A 80 -1.15 9.63 -0.66
N GLN A 81 -0.95 8.30 -0.63
CA GLN A 81 0.23 7.72 0.02
C GLN A 81 1.55 8.18 -0.61
N PHE A 82 1.59 8.45 -1.92
CA PHE A 82 2.79 9.01 -2.55
C PHE A 82 3.19 10.36 -1.94
N ALA A 83 2.21 11.24 -1.69
CA ALA A 83 2.45 12.50 -1.02
C ALA A 83 2.81 12.29 0.46
N MET A 84 2.08 11.42 1.18
CA MET A 84 2.30 11.15 2.60
C MET A 84 3.70 10.59 2.89
N VAL A 85 4.23 9.72 2.03
CA VAL A 85 5.60 9.20 2.15
C VAL A 85 6.60 10.35 2.11
N ALA A 86 6.52 11.21 1.09
CA ALA A 86 7.42 12.36 0.97
C ALA A 86 7.27 13.33 2.15
N MET A 87 6.04 13.68 2.55
CA MET A 87 5.77 14.58 3.69
C MET A 87 6.37 14.07 5.02
N ASN A 88 6.40 12.77 5.23
CA ASN A 88 6.86 12.20 6.49
C ASN A 88 8.35 11.84 6.50
N LEU A 89 8.90 11.44 5.36
CA LEU A 89 10.25 10.89 5.29
C LEU A 89 11.29 11.86 4.71
N LEU A 90 10.88 12.81 3.85
CA LEU A 90 11.81 13.77 3.27
C LEU A 90 12.09 14.89 4.27
N LYS A 91 13.34 14.98 4.75
CA LYS A 91 13.77 15.88 5.83
C LYS A 91 14.83 16.88 5.39
N GLY A 92 14.85 17.22 4.11
CA GLY A 92 15.84 18.15 3.52
C GLY A 92 16.97 17.46 2.77
N GLY A 93 16.98 16.13 2.72
CA GLY A 93 17.84 15.33 1.85
C GLY A 93 17.20 15.03 0.49
N VAL A 94 17.55 13.89 -0.08
CA VAL A 94 17.10 13.47 -1.42
C VAL A 94 16.19 12.25 -1.34
N ALA A 95 15.06 12.30 -2.05
CA ALA A 95 14.20 11.15 -2.27
C ALA A 95 14.65 10.37 -3.52
N CYS A 96 15.06 9.13 -3.37
CA CYS A 96 15.54 8.29 -4.49
C CYS A 96 14.44 7.40 -5.01
N TYR A 97 14.30 7.32 -6.34
CA TYR A 97 13.26 6.51 -6.99
C TYR A 97 13.80 5.63 -8.10
N VAL A 98 13.25 4.43 -8.19
CA VAL A 98 13.35 3.56 -9.38
C VAL A 98 12.11 3.79 -10.24
N GLU A 99 12.29 4.29 -11.46
CA GLU A 99 11.19 4.60 -12.37
C GLU A 99 10.85 3.38 -13.24
N THR A 100 9.69 2.75 -12.98
CA THR A 100 9.26 1.51 -13.64
C THR A 100 7.91 1.63 -14.36
N GLY A 101 7.32 2.81 -14.46
CA GLY A 101 6.05 3.01 -15.16
C GLY A 101 5.20 4.15 -14.65
N ALA A 102 3.91 4.10 -14.95
CA ALA A 102 2.97 5.20 -14.67
C ALA A 102 2.85 5.52 -13.17
N TRP A 103 2.85 4.52 -12.31
CA TRP A 103 2.69 4.73 -10.87
C TRP A 103 3.95 5.31 -10.23
N SER A 104 5.14 4.83 -10.60
CA SER A 104 6.38 5.43 -10.12
C SER A 104 6.54 6.89 -10.61
N LYS A 105 6.11 7.20 -11.84
CA LYS A 105 6.07 8.60 -12.32
C LYS A 105 5.17 9.49 -11.46
N LYS A 106 3.99 8.99 -11.06
CA LYS A 106 3.10 9.74 -10.15
C LYS A 106 3.75 9.95 -8.79
N ALA A 107 4.38 8.91 -8.22
CA ALA A 107 5.08 9.02 -6.94
C ALA A 107 6.22 10.02 -7.01
N ILE A 108 7.04 10.00 -8.07
CA ILE A 108 8.11 10.97 -8.34
C ILE A 108 7.56 12.39 -8.45
N ALA A 109 6.44 12.57 -9.17
CA ALA A 109 5.82 13.88 -9.34
C ALA A 109 5.29 14.45 -8.02
N GLU A 110 4.73 13.61 -7.16
CA GLU A 110 4.32 14.03 -5.81
C GLU A 110 5.52 14.39 -4.94
N ALA A 111 6.56 13.55 -4.88
CA ALA A 111 7.74 13.81 -4.06
C ALA A 111 8.45 15.12 -4.44
N LYS A 112 8.52 15.47 -5.72
CA LYS A 112 9.09 16.74 -6.22
C LYS A 112 8.43 17.99 -5.67
N LYS A 113 7.22 17.91 -5.13
CA LYS A 113 6.54 19.04 -4.50
C LYS A 113 7.08 19.34 -3.10
N TYR A 114 7.78 18.37 -2.50
CA TYR A 114 8.26 18.44 -1.12
C TYR A 114 9.78 18.58 -1.01
N GLY A 115 10.55 18.23 -2.04
CA GLY A 115 11.99 18.36 -2.02
C GLY A 115 12.69 17.78 -3.23
N GLU A 116 13.98 17.56 -3.11
CA GLU A 116 14.83 17.04 -4.18
C GLU A 116 14.55 15.56 -4.43
N VAL A 117 14.52 15.19 -5.73
CA VAL A 117 14.28 13.82 -6.16
C VAL A 117 15.33 13.38 -7.16
N LYS A 118 15.99 12.24 -6.90
CA LYS A 118 16.92 11.56 -7.80
C LYS A 118 16.28 10.27 -8.32
N ILE A 119 16.30 10.09 -9.65
CA ILE A 119 15.95 8.80 -10.28
C ILE A 119 17.23 7.98 -10.35
N VAL A 120 17.31 6.92 -9.54
CA VAL A 120 18.50 6.08 -9.40
C VAL A 120 18.54 4.90 -10.38
N ALA A 121 17.40 4.52 -10.94
CA ALA A 121 17.29 3.58 -12.06
C ALA A 121 15.98 3.79 -12.82
N SER A 122 15.94 3.45 -14.10
CA SER A 122 14.73 3.58 -14.93
C SER A 122 14.73 2.53 -16.04
N SER A 123 13.55 2.00 -16.37
CA SER A 123 13.32 1.15 -17.56
C SER A 123 12.59 1.88 -18.69
N LYS A 124 12.65 3.21 -18.70
CA LYS A 124 12.01 4.07 -19.71
C LYS A 124 12.56 3.82 -21.12
N ASP A 125 13.82 3.41 -21.24
CA ASP A 125 14.51 3.09 -22.51
C ASP A 125 13.77 2.01 -23.32
N LYS A 126 13.15 1.03 -22.63
CA LYS A 126 12.32 -0.01 -23.24
C LYS A 126 10.83 0.11 -22.87
N ASN A 127 10.35 1.35 -22.73
CA ASN A 127 8.94 1.63 -22.44
C ASN A 127 8.40 0.85 -21.23
N PHE A 128 9.22 0.69 -20.18
CA PHE A 128 8.86 0.03 -18.92
C PHE A 128 8.46 -1.45 -19.04
N THR A 129 9.09 -2.17 -19.99
CA THR A 129 8.81 -3.60 -20.20
C THR A 129 9.66 -4.52 -19.33
N TYR A 130 10.57 -3.99 -18.53
CA TYR A 130 11.40 -4.74 -17.60
C TYR A 130 11.58 -3.99 -16.27
N ILE A 131 12.05 -4.68 -15.25
CA ILE A 131 12.44 -4.09 -13.97
C ILE A 131 13.96 -3.88 -14.00
N PRO A 132 14.48 -2.67 -13.79
CA PRO A 132 15.91 -2.43 -13.72
C PRO A 132 16.57 -3.25 -12.62
N ASP A 133 17.83 -3.62 -12.80
CA ASP A 133 18.62 -4.18 -11.71
C ASP A 133 18.78 -3.12 -10.61
N CYS A 134 18.47 -3.53 -9.38
CA CYS A 134 18.54 -2.70 -8.20
C CYS A 134 19.56 -3.21 -7.18
N SER A 135 20.51 -4.05 -7.60
CA SER A 135 21.53 -4.60 -6.71
C SER A 135 22.61 -3.57 -6.36
N ASP A 136 22.90 -2.65 -7.30
CA ASP A 136 23.91 -1.60 -7.14
C ASP A 136 23.34 -0.25 -7.61
N LEU A 137 22.62 0.42 -6.71
CA LEU A 137 22.00 1.73 -6.98
C LEU A 137 22.91 2.85 -6.48
N ASP A 138 23.17 3.84 -7.32
CA ASP A 138 23.87 5.07 -6.94
C ASP A 138 22.99 5.96 -6.03
N ILE A 139 22.88 5.54 -4.76
CA ILE A 139 22.11 6.25 -3.74
C ILE A 139 23.06 7.24 -3.03
N PRO A 140 22.76 8.56 -3.06
CA PRO A 140 23.59 9.55 -2.40
C PRO A 140 23.54 9.39 -0.86
N GLU A 141 24.63 9.78 -0.19
CA GLU A 141 24.75 9.70 1.29
C GLU A 141 23.66 10.51 2.02
N ASN A 142 23.20 11.60 1.43
CA ASN A 142 22.12 12.43 1.97
C ASN A 142 20.72 11.98 1.54
N ALA A 143 20.54 10.75 1.09
CA ALA A 143 19.22 10.24 0.77
C ALA A 143 18.40 10.00 2.04
N ASP A 144 17.25 10.65 2.14
CA ASP A 144 16.30 10.45 3.25
C ASP A 144 15.54 9.11 3.11
N TYR A 145 15.26 8.70 1.89
CA TYR A 145 14.66 7.39 1.59
C TYR A 145 14.86 6.99 0.12
N HIS A 146 14.69 5.70 -0.16
CA HIS A 146 14.56 5.24 -1.53
C HIS A 146 13.29 4.40 -1.73
N SER A 147 12.67 4.55 -2.89
CA SER A 147 11.49 3.79 -3.31
C SER A 147 11.83 2.92 -4.52
N ARG A 148 11.72 1.62 -4.35
CA ARG A 148 11.80 0.65 -5.45
C ARG A 148 10.41 0.51 -6.04
N GLY A 149 10.02 1.41 -6.94
CA GLY A 149 8.73 1.36 -7.63
C GLY A 149 8.59 0.05 -8.37
N THR A 150 7.78 -0.86 -7.85
CA THR A 150 7.37 -2.05 -8.61
C THR A 150 6.08 -1.75 -9.34
N ALA A 151 5.90 -2.33 -10.53
CA ALA A 151 4.67 -2.21 -11.32
C ALA A 151 3.40 -2.73 -10.59
N ASN A 152 3.57 -3.42 -9.49
CA ASN A 152 2.50 -3.88 -8.62
C ASN A 152 2.46 -3.05 -7.34
N CYS A 153 1.32 -2.42 -7.06
CA CYS A 153 1.00 -1.72 -5.81
C CYS A 153 1.24 -2.55 -4.52
N GLN A 154 1.52 -3.83 -4.62
CA GLN A 154 1.71 -4.76 -3.50
C GLN A 154 3.10 -4.74 -2.88
N ARG A 155 4.05 -3.98 -3.43
CA ARG A 155 5.35 -3.72 -2.78
C ARG A 155 5.67 -2.24 -2.74
N LEU A 156 4.71 -1.43 -2.37
CA LEU A 156 5.00 -0.13 -1.80
C LEU A 156 5.68 -0.35 -0.46
N CYS A 157 6.92 0.11 -0.39
CA CYS A 157 7.75 0.13 0.80
C CYS A 157 8.63 -1.09 1.03
N GLY A 158 9.70 -1.22 0.20
CA GLY A 158 10.96 -1.50 0.85
C GLY A 158 11.43 -0.20 1.50
N ILE A 159 10.79 0.24 2.57
CA ILE A 159 11.36 1.23 3.46
C ILE A 159 12.52 0.51 4.12
N LEU A 160 13.73 0.92 3.81
CA LEU A 160 14.86 0.49 4.62
C LEU A 160 14.63 1.01 6.03
N PRO A 161 14.90 0.19 7.05
CA PRO A 161 14.97 0.71 8.40
C PRO A 161 15.96 1.87 8.41
N PRO A 162 15.65 2.96 9.11
CA PRO A 162 16.67 3.94 9.40
C PRO A 162 17.81 3.20 10.08
N TYR A 163 19.01 3.34 9.57
CA TYR A 163 20.18 3.00 10.35
C TYR A 163 20.10 3.87 11.61
N LEU A 164 19.78 3.21 12.73
CA LEU A 164 20.13 3.69 14.05
C LEU A 164 21.59 3.40 14.30
#